data_4f855dd1ba7e847ea8622cad953244dc
#
_entry.id   4f855dd1ba7e847ea8622cad953244dc
#
_cell.length_a   1.000
_cell.length_b   1.000
_cell.length_c   1.000
_cell.angle_alpha   90.00
_cell.angle_beta   90.00
_cell.angle_gamma   90.00
#
_symmetry.space_group_name_H-M   'P 1'
#
loop_
_entity.id
_entity.type
_entity.pdbx_description
1 polymer ?
#
loop_
_entity_poly.entity_id
_entity_poly.type
_entity_poly.pdbx_seq_one_letter_code
_entity_poly.pdbx_strand_id
1 'polypeptide(L)'
;MTKRFRALIAGFAGVVLVATACTQGGGGPQTSQTPAASEKPQQGGKIIEGDTSDIATMNPILVNDTRSRRVVQLIYDDLIQADPKTGEPKPRLATFSISQDGLTYSYEINSKANWSDGKPIIAQDWLTGLMTVGKSQLTVRKSSFKDVQGFLDYCVGSSTSGCKGTAKTISGVKIDTANPKKFSVTKSKVTCSAIIDLNGYILPTQVFGKYVTDSSKDEIDTAPENLSPQVFSGPFKFTEWRKGDQVIMSKNADYWQGAPNVDQYVFKVVANATAIANGLKTGELTFSNQVQAKDLADLQTHVDTLNITKFPSLGYRFIGWNTTSPQAPGLADKRVRQALAYGLDMDSIIKSVVFGEATAHVAHHVPVQWAYPDVSLEPYKFDQTKAKQLLKDAGWTAGSDGFLTKDGKKFSLTISTSSDDQQNITTAQVAAEQYKQLGIDAKAAPEAFQGLVTKLTSGDPVLDATIIGWSLGTEPDPYQIWHSSQIPDRAKGTTGFGFTFFKDPAMDSAIEAARNPTNGDCSIATRKKNYETFNKILNDQQPYNFGYVPNILAVSQKTLQGFAPASFATVYNVYQWWIKQ
;
A
#
# COMPACT_ATOMS: atom_id res chain seq x y z
N MET A 1 -54.35 -15.97 33.74
CA MET A 1 -54.27 -17.35 34.29
C MET A 1 -52.79 -17.68 34.31
N THR A 2 -52.07 -17.44 35.42
CA THR A 2 -51.65 -18.41 36.48
C THR A 2 -50.94 -19.63 35.89
N LYS A 3 -49.66 -19.94 36.21
CA LYS A 3 -48.98 -19.96 37.50
C LYS A 3 -47.45 -20.08 37.29
N ARG A 4 -46.74 -19.44 38.18
CA ARG A 4 -45.38 -19.65 38.67
C ARG A 4 -45.10 -21.07 39.09
N PHE A 5 -43.81 -21.55 39.01
CA PHE A 5 -43.20 -22.21 40.17
C PHE A 5 -41.68 -22.02 40.17
N ARG A 6 -41.22 -21.74 41.36
CA ARG A 6 -39.80 -21.55 41.80
C ARG A 6 -39.30 -22.81 42.49
N ALA A 7 -38.01 -22.85 42.61
CA ALA A 7 -37.19 -23.45 43.71
C ALA A 7 -36.36 -24.67 43.25
N LEU A 8 -35.21 -25.01 43.71
CA LEU A 8 -34.18 -24.56 44.67
C LEU A 8 -33.16 -25.71 44.80
N ILE A 9 -31.84 -25.39 44.71
CA ILE A 9 -30.70 -25.77 45.59
C ILE A 9 -30.20 -27.27 45.70
N ALA A 10 -28.87 -27.35 45.74
CA ALA A 10 -27.93 -28.31 46.37
C ALA A 10 -27.57 -29.54 45.47
N GLY A 11 -26.35 -29.76 45.06
CA GLY A 11 -25.10 -29.90 45.81
C GLY A 11 -24.85 -31.37 46.15
N PHE A 12 -23.88 -32.02 45.50
CA PHE A 12 -23.05 -33.03 46.16
C PHE A 12 -21.86 -33.46 45.25
N ALA A 13 -20.70 -33.45 45.82
CA ALA A 13 -19.45 -34.02 45.29
C ALA A 13 -19.52 -35.54 45.30
N GLY A 14 -18.93 -36.17 44.28
CA GLY A 14 -18.78 -37.61 44.24
C GLY A 14 -17.64 -38.02 43.32
N VAL A 15 -16.49 -38.26 43.90
CA VAL A 15 -15.35 -38.97 43.28
C VAL A 15 -15.73 -40.44 43.11
N VAL A 16 -15.59 -40.97 41.88
CA VAL A 16 -15.47 -42.42 41.66
C VAL A 16 -14.34 -42.68 40.68
N LEU A 17 -13.29 -43.27 41.20
CA LEU A 17 -12.25 -43.99 40.46
C LEU A 17 -12.79 -45.39 40.09
N VAL A 18 -12.71 -45.74 38.80
CA VAL A 18 -12.65 -47.14 38.41
C VAL A 18 -11.61 -47.32 37.32
N ALA A 19 -10.66 -48.17 37.59
CA ALA A 19 -9.58 -48.62 36.72
C ALA A 19 -9.95 -49.90 35.96
N THR A 20 -9.13 -50.19 34.95
CA THR A 20 -8.93 -51.43 34.16
C THR A 20 -9.79 -51.56 32.90
N ALA A 21 -9.29 -51.98 31.73
CA ALA A 21 -8.13 -52.85 31.40
C ALA A 21 -7.69 -52.64 29.94
N CYS A 22 -6.47 -53.04 29.64
CA CYS A 22 -5.71 -53.05 28.41
C CYS A 22 -6.36 -53.74 27.20
N THR A 23 -6.14 -53.17 25.98
CA THR A 23 -5.74 -53.99 24.84
C THR A 23 -4.75 -53.18 23.95
N GLN A 24 -3.69 -53.87 23.53
CA GLN A 24 -2.57 -53.38 22.75
C GLN A 24 -2.93 -52.98 21.33
N GLY A 25 -2.37 -51.84 20.87
CA GLY A 25 -2.26 -51.47 19.48
C GLY A 25 -1.23 -50.34 19.35
N GLY A 26 -0.07 -50.63 18.74
CA GLY A 26 1.10 -49.77 18.73
C GLY A 26 0.86 -48.39 18.06
N GLY A 27 1.26 -47.33 18.77
CA GLY A 27 1.39 -45.96 18.31
C GLY A 27 2.45 -45.29 19.15
N GLY A 28 3.50 -44.80 18.53
CA GLY A 28 4.63 -44.12 19.16
C GLY A 28 4.22 -42.93 20.04
N PRO A 29 5.10 -42.45 20.92
CA PRO A 29 4.76 -41.39 21.87
C PRO A 29 4.48 -40.07 21.15
N GLN A 30 3.23 -39.65 21.12
CA GLN A 30 2.87 -38.25 20.91
C GLN A 30 3.35 -37.47 22.12
N THR A 31 4.48 -36.81 21.99
CA THR A 31 4.87 -35.76 22.92
C THR A 31 3.82 -34.66 22.85
N SER A 32 2.95 -34.58 23.84
CA SER A 32 2.13 -33.42 24.10
C SER A 32 3.09 -32.25 24.35
N GLN A 33 3.31 -31.42 23.32
CA GLN A 33 3.96 -30.12 23.50
C GLN A 33 3.03 -29.28 24.38
N THR A 34 3.39 -29.15 25.63
CA THR A 34 2.85 -28.11 26.50
C THR A 34 3.07 -26.78 25.78
N PRO A 35 2.03 -25.91 25.58
CA PRO A 35 2.25 -24.59 25.01
C PRO A 35 3.34 -23.90 25.83
N ALA A 36 4.44 -23.51 25.17
CA ALA A 36 5.49 -22.74 25.82
C ALA A 36 4.85 -21.54 26.51
N ALA A 37 5.08 -21.36 27.79
CA ALA A 37 4.62 -20.19 28.53
C ALA A 37 5.12 -18.95 27.79
N SER A 38 4.22 -18.04 27.42
CA SER A 38 4.58 -16.79 26.73
C SER A 38 5.58 -16.04 27.60
N GLU A 39 6.81 -15.89 27.12
CA GLU A 39 7.83 -15.13 27.83
C GLU A 39 7.33 -13.70 28.07
N LYS A 40 7.54 -13.16 29.26
CA LYS A 40 7.15 -11.78 29.57
C LYS A 40 8.03 -10.79 28.81
N PRO A 41 7.48 -9.71 28.25
CA PRO A 41 8.29 -8.68 27.62
C PRO A 41 9.38 -8.14 28.54
N GLN A 42 10.60 -8.06 28.04
CA GLN A 42 11.74 -7.48 28.73
C GLN A 42 11.86 -6.01 28.40
N GLN A 43 12.32 -5.20 29.33
CA GLN A 43 12.49 -3.77 29.18
C GLN A 43 13.93 -3.44 28.78
N GLY A 44 14.10 -2.44 27.90
CA GLY A 44 15.39 -1.96 27.48
C GLY A 44 15.83 -2.45 26.10
N GLY A 45 17.04 -2.04 25.71
CA GLY A 45 17.62 -2.36 24.41
C GLY A 45 17.19 -1.41 23.28
N LYS A 46 17.64 -1.74 22.07
CA LYS A 46 17.37 -0.95 20.88
C LYS A 46 16.97 -1.83 19.70
N ILE A 47 16.09 -1.30 18.86
CA ILE A 47 15.77 -1.85 17.54
C ILE A 47 16.57 -1.07 16.50
N ILE A 48 17.22 -1.77 15.57
CA ILE A 48 17.91 -1.19 14.42
C ILE A 48 17.28 -1.75 13.15
N GLU A 49 16.48 -0.94 12.48
CA GLU A 49 15.91 -1.24 11.17
C GLU A 49 16.88 -0.84 10.07
N GLY A 50 17.17 -1.72 9.11
CA GLY A 50 18.00 -1.43 7.94
C GLY A 50 17.16 -1.09 6.71
N ASP A 51 17.49 0.03 6.03
CA ASP A 51 16.94 0.39 4.71
C ASP A 51 18.08 0.93 3.82
N THR A 52 17.90 0.91 2.49
CA THR A 52 18.91 1.40 1.53
C THR A 52 18.73 2.86 1.13
N SER A 53 17.72 3.53 1.65
CA SER A 53 17.43 4.93 1.33
C SER A 53 17.06 5.71 2.59
N ASP A 54 17.48 6.97 2.63
CA ASP A 54 17.13 7.90 3.70
C ASP A 54 15.68 8.40 3.56
N ILE A 55 15.18 9.02 4.62
CA ILE A 55 13.90 9.72 4.64
C ILE A 55 14.03 11.10 3.97
N ALA A 56 12.90 11.65 3.50
CA ALA A 56 12.85 13.00 2.95
C ALA A 56 12.30 14.03 3.94
N THR A 57 11.37 13.62 4.81
CA THR A 57 10.66 14.50 5.74
C THR A 57 10.09 13.72 6.91
N MET A 58 9.82 14.40 8.02
CA MET A 58 9.07 13.87 9.16
C MET A 58 7.71 14.55 9.34
N ASN A 59 7.27 15.41 8.41
CA ASN A 59 5.94 16.00 8.46
C ASN A 59 4.92 15.11 7.73
N PRO A 60 3.87 14.59 8.41
CA PRO A 60 2.89 13.66 7.82
C PRO A 60 2.17 14.22 6.58
N ILE A 61 1.97 15.54 6.46
CA ILE A 61 1.28 16.12 5.30
C ILE A 61 2.14 16.17 4.04
N LEU A 62 3.48 16.12 4.18
CA LEU A 62 4.45 16.19 3.07
C LEU A 62 4.98 14.82 2.65
N VAL A 63 4.76 13.78 3.45
CA VAL A 63 5.24 12.42 3.16
C VAL A 63 4.63 11.89 1.87
N ASN A 64 5.48 11.48 0.93
CA ASN A 64 5.10 10.83 -0.32
C ASN A 64 5.95 9.60 -0.66
N ASP A 65 6.79 9.14 0.28
CA ASP A 65 7.64 7.95 0.16
C ASP A 65 7.46 7.00 1.36
N THR A 66 7.80 5.73 1.18
CA THR A 66 7.56 4.67 2.18
C THR A 66 8.50 4.77 3.38
N ARG A 67 9.72 5.32 3.23
CA ARG A 67 10.73 5.45 4.30
C ARG A 67 10.33 6.56 5.27
N SER A 68 10.04 7.75 4.73
CA SER A 68 9.50 8.86 5.51
C SER A 68 8.20 8.45 6.23
N ARG A 69 7.28 7.74 5.54
CA ARG A 69 6.03 7.24 6.15
C ARG A 69 6.30 6.33 7.34
N ARG A 70 7.30 5.44 7.26
CA ARG A 70 7.65 4.53 8.35
C ARG A 70 8.13 5.27 9.58
N VAL A 71 9.05 6.23 9.42
CA VAL A 71 9.53 7.06 10.54
C VAL A 71 8.38 7.90 11.12
N VAL A 72 7.54 8.50 10.27
CA VAL A 72 6.37 9.28 10.71
C VAL A 72 5.42 8.42 11.55
N GLN A 73 5.14 7.18 11.18
CA GLN A 73 4.28 6.27 11.95
C GLN A 73 4.84 5.88 13.34
N LEU A 74 6.14 6.06 13.56
CA LEU A 74 6.78 5.84 14.87
C LEU A 74 6.63 7.05 15.79
N ILE A 75 6.52 8.26 15.24
CA ILE A 75 6.50 9.51 16.01
C ILE A 75 5.13 10.21 16.03
N TYR A 76 4.23 9.86 15.11
CA TYR A 76 2.85 10.39 15.06
C TYR A 76 1.84 9.26 14.91
N ASP A 77 0.72 9.37 15.63
CA ASP A 77 -0.41 8.47 15.48
C ASP A 77 -1.39 8.97 14.40
N ASP A 78 -2.03 8.02 13.73
CA ASP A 78 -3.18 8.25 12.85
C ASP A 78 -4.50 8.12 13.64
N LEU A 79 -5.58 8.77 13.20
CA LEU A 79 -6.93 8.62 13.82
C LEU A 79 -7.40 7.17 13.79
N ILE A 80 -7.21 6.52 12.65
CA ILE A 80 -7.54 5.11 12.43
C ILE A 80 -6.32 4.39 11.86
N GLN A 81 -6.33 3.09 11.92
CA GLN A 81 -5.31 2.26 11.29
C GLN A 81 -5.95 1.25 10.34
N ALA A 82 -5.20 0.77 9.37
CA ALA A 82 -5.59 -0.41 8.62
C ALA A 82 -5.37 -1.67 9.47
N ASP A 83 -6.27 -2.62 9.41
CA ASP A 83 -5.99 -3.97 9.88
C ASP A 83 -4.75 -4.49 9.12
N PRO A 84 -3.71 -4.99 9.80
CA PRO A 84 -2.45 -5.33 9.15
C PRO A 84 -2.54 -6.45 8.11
N LYS A 85 -3.59 -7.27 8.16
CA LYS A 85 -3.81 -8.41 7.27
C LYS A 85 -4.87 -8.15 6.20
N THR A 86 -5.96 -7.46 6.55
CA THR A 86 -7.12 -7.27 5.66
C THR A 86 -7.20 -5.88 5.04
N GLY A 87 -6.48 -4.90 5.61
CA GLY A 87 -6.54 -3.50 5.19
C GLY A 87 -7.82 -2.76 5.63
N GLU A 88 -8.74 -3.43 6.33
CA GLU A 88 -9.96 -2.78 6.82
C GLU A 88 -9.65 -1.66 7.81
N PRO A 89 -10.37 -0.53 7.74
CA PRO A 89 -10.18 0.56 8.70
C PRO A 89 -10.63 0.14 10.11
N LYS A 90 -9.75 0.31 11.08
CA LYS A 90 -9.98 0.04 12.51
C LYS A 90 -9.72 1.30 13.33
N PRO A 91 -10.44 1.54 14.44
CA PRO A 91 -10.10 2.59 15.39
C PRO A 91 -8.65 2.49 15.87
N ARG A 92 -7.96 3.64 15.99
CA ARG A 92 -6.66 3.77 16.65
C ARG A 92 -6.71 4.91 17.66
N LEU A 93 -6.24 6.10 17.29
CA LEU A 93 -6.29 7.28 18.16
C LEU A 93 -7.74 7.75 18.40
N ALA A 94 -8.66 7.51 17.45
CA ALA A 94 -10.07 7.84 17.57
C ALA A 94 -10.98 6.67 17.21
N THR A 95 -12.16 6.62 17.86
CA THR A 95 -13.33 5.90 17.35
C THR A 95 -14.01 6.72 16.28
N PHE A 96 -14.79 6.09 15.41
CA PHE A 96 -15.52 6.78 14.36
C PHE A 96 -16.91 6.19 14.13
N SER A 97 -17.80 7.01 13.57
CA SER A 97 -19.10 6.60 13.03
C SER A 97 -19.43 7.41 11.79
N ILE A 98 -20.26 6.85 10.92
CA ILE A 98 -20.70 7.47 9.67
C ILE A 98 -22.22 7.66 9.75
N SER A 99 -22.72 8.83 9.39
CA SER A 99 -24.15 9.11 9.31
C SER A 99 -24.86 8.22 8.28
N GLN A 100 -26.15 8.01 8.43
CA GLN A 100 -26.94 7.16 7.56
C GLN A 100 -26.92 7.60 6.08
N ASP A 101 -26.78 8.90 5.82
CA ASP A 101 -26.65 9.47 4.49
C ASP A 101 -25.22 9.37 3.91
N GLY A 102 -24.26 8.85 4.68
CA GLY A 102 -22.87 8.70 4.26
C GLY A 102 -22.07 10.00 4.13
N LEU A 103 -22.63 11.13 4.56
CA LEU A 103 -22.01 12.44 4.35
C LEU A 103 -21.24 12.96 5.56
N THR A 104 -21.61 12.57 6.79
CA THR A 104 -20.98 13.07 8.01
C THR A 104 -20.23 11.96 8.74
N TYR A 105 -18.95 12.22 9.02
CA TYR A 105 -18.02 11.35 9.72
C TYR A 105 -17.75 11.93 11.10
N SER A 106 -18.15 11.24 12.16
CA SER A 106 -17.97 11.67 13.54
C SER A 106 -16.84 10.90 14.19
N TYR A 107 -15.98 11.60 14.93
CA TYR A 107 -14.80 11.06 15.59
C TYR A 107 -14.80 11.41 17.08
N GLU A 108 -14.27 10.49 17.90
CA GLU A 108 -13.97 10.74 19.30
C GLU A 108 -12.54 10.27 19.62
N ILE A 109 -11.66 11.23 19.91
CA ILE A 109 -10.26 10.99 20.25
C ILE A 109 -10.18 10.35 21.63
N ASN A 110 -9.33 9.35 21.79
CA ASN A 110 -9.14 8.62 23.04
C ASN A 110 -8.81 9.58 24.19
N SER A 111 -9.48 9.40 25.33
CA SER A 111 -9.33 10.30 26.50
C SER A 111 -7.90 10.30 27.07
N LYS A 112 -7.16 9.20 26.93
CA LYS A 112 -5.78 9.05 27.43
C LYS A 112 -4.72 9.61 26.47
N ALA A 113 -5.11 9.99 25.24
CA ALA A 113 -4.15 10.45 24.25
C ALA A 113 -3.65 11.87 24.57
N ASN A 114 -2.34 11.99 24.71
CA ASN A 114 -1.62 13.23 24.94
C ASN A 114 -0.44 13.35 23.99
N TRP A 115 -0.07 14.59 23.70
CA TRP A 115 1.20 14.92 23.09
C TRP A 115 2.36 14.68 24.06
N SER A 116 3.57 14.51 23.55
CA SER A 116 4.78 14.27 24.34
C SER A 116 5.18 15.46 25.26
N ASP A 117 4.56 16.63 25.09
CA ASP A 117 4.67 17.78 25.97
C ASP A 117 3.62 17.78 27.11
N GLY A 118 2.83 16.70 27.23
CA GLY A 118 1.80 16.51 28.25
C GLY A 118 0.44 17.12 27.93
N LYS A 119 0.30 17.88 26.83
CA LYS A 119 -0.99 18.46 26.43
C LYS A 119 -1.90 17.40 25.83
N PRO A 120 -3.22 17.46 26.09
CA PRO A 120 -4.17 16.53 25.49
C PRO A 120 -4.22 16.71 23.97
N ILE A 121 -4.31 15.59 23.24
CA ILE A 121 -4.64 15.62 21.81
C ILE A 121 -6.13 15.89 21.67
N ILE A 122 -6.48 16.91 20.89
CA ILE A 122 -7.86 17.40 20.73
C ILE A 122 -8.23 17.53 19.24
N ALA A 123 -9.50 17.71 18.96
CA ALA A 123 -10.04 17.86 17.61
C ALA A 123 -9.40 19.04 16.82
N GLN A 124 -9.00 20.09 17.53
CA GLN A 124 -8.31 21.22 16.91
C GLN A 124 -6.98 20.80 16.26
N ASP A 125 -6.29 19.79 16.78
CA ASP A 125 -5.02 19.28 16.22
C ASP A 125 -5.26 18.61 14.87
N TRP A 126 -6.37 17.88 14.71
CA TRP A 126 -6.76 17.35 13.40
C TRP A 126 -7.16 18.47 12.43
N LEU A 127 -7.93 19.46 12.88
CA LEU A 127 -8.30 20.63 12.05
C LEU A 127 -7.04 21.40 11.63
N THR A 128 -6.07 21.60 12.53
CA THR A 128 -4.77 22.23 12.22
C THR A 128 -4.05 21.44 11.11
N GLY A 129 -4.00 20.10 11.20
CA GLY A 129 -3.44 19.25 10.15
C GLY A 129 -4.15 19.43 8.81
N LEU A 130 -5.49 19.44 8.78
CA LEU A 130 -6.26 19.69 7.56
C LEU A 130 -6.02 21.11 7.00
N MET A 131 -5.94 22.10 7.86
CA MET A 131 -5.66 23.47 7.45
C MET A 131 -4.25 23.63 6.89
N THR A 132 -3.23 22.96 7.44
CA THR A 132 -1.88 22.94 6.85
C THR A 132 -1.85 22.27 5.48
N VAL A 133 -2.63 21.19 5.25
CA VAL A 133 -2.84 20.63 3.91
C VAL A 133 -3.40 21.68 2.96
N GLY A 134 -4.38 22.48 3.40
CA GLY A 134 -4.96 23.56 2.58
C GLY A 134 -3.96 24.63 2.19
N LYS A 135 -3.01 24.98 3.07
CA LYS A 135 -1.98 26.03 2.82
C LYS A 135 -0.78 25.53 2.02
N SER A 136 -0.36 24.28 2.18
CA SER A 136 0.85 23.74 1.52
C SER A 136 0.73 23.75 -0.02
N GLN A 137 1.80 24.10 -0.71
CA GLN A 137 1.94 23.95 -2.16
C GLN A 137 2.59 22.61 -2.56
N LEU A 138 3.36 22.01 -1.64
CA LEU A 138 4.11 20.78 -1.90
C LEU A 138 3.30 19.50 -1.62
N THR A 139 2.26 19.59 -0.79
CA THR A 139 1.46 18.40 -0.46
C THR A 139 0.66 17.89 -1.66
N VAL A 140 0.65 16.57 -1.84
CA VAL A 140 -0.19 15.88 -2.82
C VAL A 140 -1.58 15.52 -2.26
N ARG A 141 -1.89 15.94 -1.02
CA ARG A 141 -3.07 15.46 -0.25
C ARG A 141 -4.35 16.27 -0.47
N LYS A 142 -4.29 17.45 -1.06
CA LYS A 142 -5.47 18.33 -1.22
C LYS A 142 -6.64 17.67 -1.93
N SER A 143 -6.36 16.83 -2.93
CA SER A 143 -7.39 16.11 -3.69
C SER A 143 -8.26 15.18 -2.84
N SER A 144 -7.72 14.61 -1.78
CA SER A 144 -8.46 13.76 -0.83
C SER A 144 -9.51 14.51 -0.03
N PHE A 145 -9.31 15.83 0.17
CA PHE A 145 -10.18 16.67 0.99
C PHE A 145 -11.07 17.61 0.18
N LYS A 146 -10.99 17.62 -1.16
CA LYS A 146 -11.74 18.56 -2.02
C LYS A 146 -13.26 18.53 -1.82
N ASP A 147 -13.79 17.37 -1.41
CA ASP A 147 -15.21 17.17 -1.16
C ASP A 147 -15.62 17.44 0.31
N VAL A 148 -14.70 17.81 1.20
CA VAL A 148 -15.03 18.36 2.52
C VAL A 148 -15.62 19.75 2.35
N GLN A 149 -16.79 20.00 2.93
CA GLN A 149 -17.48 21.29 2.79
C GLN A 149 -16.58 22.45 3.25
N GLY A 150 -16.43 23.45 2.39
CA GLY A 150 -15.61 24.63 2.66
C GLY A 150 -14.09 24.43 2.50
N PHE A 151 -13.60 23.22 2.20
CA PHE A 151 -12.17 23.02 2.00
C PHE A 151 -11.64 23.76 0.78
N LEU A 152 -12.36 23.73 -0.36
CA LEU A 152 -11.96 24.47 -1.57
C LEU A 152 -12.02 25.97 -1.40
N ASP A 153 -12.89 26.48 -0.52
CA ASP A 153 -12.93 27.91 -0.20
C ASP A 153 -11.73 28.33 0.67
N TYR A 154 -11.24 27.41 1.51
CA TYR A 154 -10.09 27.62 2.40
C TYR A 154 -8.74 27.42 1.70
N CYS A 155 -8.58 26.37 0.90
CA CYS A 155 -7.27 26.00 0.34
C CYS A 155 -6.75 27.03 -0.67
N VAL A 156 -5.41 27.11 -0.79
CA VAL A 156 -4.70 28.02 -1.70
C VAL A 156 -3.87 27.25 -2.73
N GLY A 157 -3.50 27.90 -3.83
CA GLY A 157 -2.61 27.37 -4.86
C GLY A 157 -3.31 26.53 -5.93
N SER A 158 -2.53 26.13 -6.95
CA SER A 158 -3.01 25.49 -8.17
C SER A 158 -2.88 23.96 -8.19
N SER A 159 -2.25 23.35 -7.17
CA SER A 159 -2.03 21.89 -7.08
C SER A 159 -3.34 21.09 -7.00
N THR A 160 -4.46 21.73 -6.68
CA THR A 160 -5.81 21.14 -6.76
C THR A 160 -6.73 22.16 -7.41
N SER A 161 -7.40 21.76 -8.49
CA SER A 161 -8.38 22.61 -9.17
C SER A 161 -9.50 23.03 -8.22
N GLY A 162 -9.80 24.33 -8.16
CA GLY A 162 -10.90 24.90 -7.38
C GLY A 162 -10.54 25.50 -6.04
N CYS A 163 -9.28 25.49 -5.60
CA CYS A 163 -8.84 26.23 -4.41
C CYS A 163 -9.02 27.75 -4.62
N LYS A 164 -9.71 28.43 -3.66
CA LYS A 164 -10.04 29.86 -3.75
C LYS A 164 -9.28 30.74 -2.75
N GLY A 165 -8.93 30.20 -1.58
CA GLY A 165 -8.26 30.95 -0.50
C GLY A 165 -9.08 32.08 0.09
N THR A 166 -10.41 32.04 0.01
CA THR A 166 -11.31 33.09 0.43
C THR A 166 -11.88 32.91 1.84
N ALA A 167 -11.88 31.67 2.34
CA ALA A 167 -12.38 31.35 3.67
C ALA A 167 -11.25 31.29 4.70
N LYS A 168 -11.55 31.64 5.96
CA LYS A 168 -10.64 31.58 7.11
C LYS A 168 -10.69 30.24 7.83
N THR A 169 -11.73 29.45 7.59
CA THR A 169 -11.96 28.14 8.22
C THR A 169 -12.65 27.19 7.26
N ILE A 170 -12.72 25.91 7.61
CA ILE A 170 -13.32 24.86 6.80
C ILE A 170 -14.70 24.54 7.40
N SER A 171 -15.76 24.99 6.75
CA SER A 171 -17.14 24.99 7.30
C SER A 171 -17.70 23.59 7.57
N GLY A 172 -17.20 22.57 6.88
CA GLY A 172 -17.58 21.16 7.05
C GLY A 172 -17.02 20.52 8.31
N VAL A 173 -16.10 21.17 9.02
CA VAL A 173 -15.52 20.63 10.26
C VAL A 173 -16.19 21.31 11.46
N LYS A 174 -16.76 20.51 12.36
CA LYS A 174 -17.40 21.00 13.60
C LYS A 174 -16.77 20.30 14.79
N ILE A 175 -16.21 21.09 15.70
CA ILE A 175 -15.67 20.62 16.97
C ILE A 175 -16.76 20.79 18.03
N ASP A 176 -16.97 19.77 18.87
CA ASP A 176 -17.92 19.82 19.98
C ASP A 176 -17.41 20.79 21.07
N THR A 177 -18.21 21.79 21.41
CA THR A 177 -17.84 22.80 22.38
C THR A 177 -17.80 22.28 23.81
N ALA A 178 -18.53 21.20 24.10
CA ALA A 178 -18.56 20.57 25.42
C ALA A 178 -17.46 19.52 25.59
N ASN A 179 -17.01 18.89 24.49
CA ASN A 179 -15.95 17.91 24.52
C ASN A 179 -14.94 18.16 23.36
N PRO A 180 -13.81 18.81 23.63
CA PRO A 180 -12.82 19.16 22.60
C PRO A 180 -12.16 17.94 21.91
N LYS A 181 -12.43 16.72 22.37
CA LYS A 181 -11.99 15.47 21.72
C LYS A 181 -12.98 14.95 20.68
N LYS A 182 -14.18 15.54 20.58
CA LYS A 182 -15.21 15.17 19.61
C LYS A 182 -15.27 16.17 18.45
N PHE A 183 -15.39 15.64 17.25
CA PHE A 183 -15.61 16.46 16.06
C PHE A 183 -16.33 15.67 14.97
N SER A 184 -16.86 16.40 14.02
CA SER A 184 -17.43 15.82 12.80
C SER A 184 -16.91 16.51 11.56
N VAL A 185 -16.86 15.76 10.46
CA VAL A 185 -16.45 16.21 9.13
C VAL A 185 -17.58 15.91 8.16
N THR A 186 -18.13 16.93 7.52
CA THR A 186 -19.21 16.80 6.53
C THR A 186 -18.66 16.98 5.13
N LYS A 187 -18.98 16.05 4.23
CA LYS A 187 -18.63 16.09 2.82
C LYS A 187 -19.82 16.57 1.98
N SER A 188 -19.55 17.09 0.80
CA SER A 188 -20.55 17.52 -0.18
C SER A 188 -21.15 16.36 -0.98
N LYS A 189 -20.48 15.21 -0.98
CA LYS A 189 -20.94 13.98 -1.64
C LYS A 189 -20.40 12.74 -0.94
N VAL A 190 -21.11 11.64 -1.08
CA VAL A 190 -20.64 10.33 -0.61
C VAL A 190 -19.39 9.93 -1.41
N THR A 191 -18.39 9.40 -0.72
CA THR A 191 -17.19 8.79 -1.30
C THR A 191 -16.77 7.66 -0.40
N CYS A 192 -16.75 6.42 -0.89
CA CYS A 192 -16.50 5.26 -0.05
C CYS A 192 -15.05 5.18 0.49
N SER A 193 -14.10 5.86 -0.13
CA SER A 193 -12.74 6.03 0.40
C SER A 193 -12.65 7.01 1.57
N ALA A 194 -13.73 7.74 1.88
CA ALA A 194 -13.68 8.89 2.79
C ALA A 194 -13.11 8.57 4.16
N ILE A 195 -13.38 7.39 4.71
CA ILE A 195 -12.84 7.03 6.04
C ILE A 195 -11.30 6.94 6.01
N ILE A 196 -10.72 6.50 4.92
CA ILE A 196 -9.26 6.46 4.73
C ILE A 196 -8.72 7.86 4.41
N ASP A 197 -9.40 8.61 3.52
CA ASP A 197 -9.01 9.97 3.15
C ASP A 197 -9.02 10.91 4.37
N LEU A 198 -10.04 10.79 5.25
CA LEU A 198 -10.22 11.57 6.46
C LEU A 198 -9.41 11.05 7.66
N ASN A 199 -8.66 9.94 7.52
CA ASN A 199 -7.80 9.41 8.59
C ASN A 199 -6.90 10.50 9.18
N GLY A 200 -6.50 11.42 8.32
CA GLY A 200 -6.04 12.70 8.74
C GLY A 200 -4.59 12.75 9.13
N TYR A 201 -4.21 13.96 9.36
CA TYR A 201 -2.85 14.37 9.66
C TYR A 201 -2.92 15.19 10.94
N ILE A 202 -2.89 14.52 12.09
CA ILE A 202 -2.95 15.20 13.38
C ILE A 202 -1.62 15.89 13.62
N LEU A 203 -1.66 17.21 13.73
CA LEU A 203 -0.49 18.04 14.00
C LEU A 203 -0.71 18.87 15.27
N PRO A 204 0.28 18.96 16.19
CA PRO A 204 0.12 19.70 17.42
C PRO A 204 -0.12 21.19 17.15
N THR A 205 -1.30 21.69 17.49
CA THR A 205 -1.74 23.07 17.22
C THR A 205 -0.79 24.09 17.86
N GLN A 206 -0.23 23.78 19.02
CA GLN A 206 0.77 24.64 19.71
C GLN A 206 2.08 24.83 18.93
N VAL A 207 2.33 23.96 17.94
CA VAL A 207 3.53 24.04 17.08
C VAL A 207 3.15 24.55 15.69
N PHE A 208 2.11 23.96 15.07
CA PHE A 208 1.76 24.19 13.68
C PHE A 208 0.67 25.26 13.49
N GLY A 209 0.01 25.71 14.55
CA GLY A 209 -1.04 26.74 14.48
C GLY A 209 -0.58 28.06 13.86
N LYS A 210 0.71 28.40 14.00
CA LYS A 210 1.32 29.59 13.40
C LYS A 210 1.33 29.56 11.86
N TYR A 211 1.23 28.37 11.24
CA TYR A 211 1.22 28.19 9.78
C TYR A 211 -0.19 28.19 9.16
N VAL A 212 -1.23 28.33 9.96
CA VAL A 212 -2.64 28.32 9.51
C VAL A 212 -3.41 29.56 9.92
N THR A 213 -2.71 30.66 10.23
CA THR A 213 -3.32 31.97 10.46
C THR A 213 -3.89 32.57 9.18
N ASP A 214 -4.69 33.62 9.28
CA ASP A 214 -5.26 34.31 8.11
C ASP A 214 -4.19 34.87 7.16
N SER A 215 -3.04 35.27 7.69
CA SER A 215 -1.91 35.80 6.95
C SER A 215 -0.95 34.74 6.41
N SER A 216 -1.06 33.48 6.89
CA SER A 216 -0.17 32.39 6.46
C SER A 216 -0.44 32.03 5.01
N LYS A 217 0.62 31.78 4.26
CA LYS A 217 0.58 31.27 2.89
C LYS A 217 1.05 29.83 2.87
N ASP A 218 2.27 29.59 2.43
CA ASP A 218 2.90 28.30 2.22
C ASP A 218 4.13 28.06 3.14
N GLU A 219 4.27 28.84 4.21
CA GLU A 219 5.40 28.73 5.15
C GLU A 219 5.51 27.33 5.79
N ILE A 220 4.41 26.58 5.81
CA ILE A 220 4.43 25.16 6.24
C ILE A 220 5.36 24.30 5.38
N ASP A 221 5.54 24.63 4.12
CA ASP A 221 6.36 23.82 3.19
C ASP A 221 7.86 23.90 3.54
N THR A 222 8.29 24.97 4.18
CA THR A 222 9.67 25.21 4.62
C THR A 222 9.84 25.21 6.13
N ALA A 223 8.83 24.81 6.88
CA ALA A 223 8.86 24.78 8.33
C ALA A 223 10.02 23.90 8.86
N PRO A 224 10.83 24.38 9.82
CA PRO A 224 11.94 23.60 10.37
C PRO A 224 11.45 22.31 11.06
N GLU A 225 10.23 22.31 11.57
CA GLU A 225 9.58 21.16 12.19
C GLU A 225 9.36 19.99 11.20
N ASN A 226 9.40 20.24 9.89
CA ASN A 226 9.33 19.21 8.86
C ASN A 226 10.52 18.24 8.89
N LEU A 227 11.66 18.72 9.39
CA LEU A 227 12.91 17.96 9.48
C LEU A 227 13.36 17.71 10.93
N SER A 228 12.83 18.45 11.89
CA SER A 228 13.18 18.36 13.31
C SER A 228 11.96 18.62 14.20
N PRO A 229 10.97 17.72 14.20
CA PRO A 229 9.79 17.86 15.06
C PRO A 229 10.17 17.76 16.54
N GLN A 230 9.41 18.45 17.41
CA GLN A 230 9.68 18.52 18.84
C GLN A 230 8.54 17.94 19.70
N VAL A 231 7.36 17.78 19.13
CA VAL A 231 6.15 17.31 19.84
C VAL A 231 5.56 16.12 19.07
N PHE A 232 5.28 15.04 19.78
CA PHE A 232 4.98 13.72 19.21
C PHE A 232 3.72 13.12 19.82
N SER A 233 2.99 12.31 19.08
CA SER A 233 1.86 11.51 19.59
C SER A 233 2.15 10.00 19.58
N GLY A 234 3.18 9.58 18.86
CA GLY A 234 3.51 8.17 18.63
C GLY A 234 4.31 7.50 19.76
N PRO A 235 4.62 6.20 19.61
CA PRO A 235 5.35 5.42 20.60
C PRO A 235 6.80 5.86 20.79
N PHE A 236 7.39 6.57 19.82
CA PHE A 236 8.75 7.09 19.91
C PHE A 236 8.78 8.60 19.71
N LYS A 237 9.85 9.23 20.21
CA LYS A 237 10.16 10.65 20.07
C LYS A 237 11.42 10.79 19.25
N PHE A 238 11.41 11.65 18.23
CA PHE A 238 12.60 11.97 17.45
C PHE A 238 13.70 12.55 18.35
N THR A 239 14.93 12.09 18.12
CA THR A 239 16.11 12.58 18.86
C THR A 239 17.12 13.22 17.91
N GLU A 240 17.48 12.54 16.82
CA GLU A 240 18.51 13.00 15.90
C GLU A 240 18.31 12.41 14.49
N TRP A 241 18.59 13.19 13.46
CA TRP A 241 18.70 12.72 12.08
C TRP A 241 20.08 13.07 11.52
N ARG A 242 20.90 12.05 11.32
CA ARG A 242 22.17 12.14 10.58
C ARG A 242 21.88 11.76 9.15
N LYS A 243 21.75 12.77 8.28
CA LYS A 243 21.38 12.57 6.87
C LYS A 243 22.34 11.60 6.18
N GLY A 244 21.77 10.63 5.47
CA GLY A 244 22.50 9.55 4.79
C GLY A 244 23.07 8.46 5.71
N ASP A 245 22.84 8.55 7.03
CA ASP A 245 23.31 7.55 8.00
C ASP A 245 22.13 6.96 8.80
N GLN A 246 21.44 7.75 9.62
CA GLN A 246 20.40 7.22 10.49
C GLN A 246 19.44 8.25 11.08
N VAL A 247 18.24 7.81 11.44
CA VAL A 247 17.29 8.54 12.30
C VAL A 247 17.20 7.82 13.63
N ILE A 248 17.45 8.54 14.74
CA ILE A 248 17.42 8.01 16.11
C ILE A 248 16.16 8.51 16.80
N MET A 249 15.45 7.60 17.44
CA MET A 249 14.23 7.88 18.19
C MET A 249 14.29 7.20 19.56
N SER A 250 13.93 7.92 20.62
CA SER A 250 13.83 7.40 21.98
C SER A 250 12.40 7.03 22.33
N LYS A 251 12.18 6.10 23.25
CA LYS A 251 10.83 5.70 23.69
C LYS A 251 10.03 6.89 24.24
N ASN A 252 8.75 6.93 23.93
CA ASN A 252 7.79 7.80 24.58
C ASN A 252 7.20 7.07 25.79
N ALA A 253 7.70 7.37 27.00
CA ALA A 253 7.24 6.69 28.22
C ALA A 253 5.76 6.93 28.52
N ASP A 254 5.20 8.05 28.04
CA ASP A 254 3.81 8.45 28.26
C ASP A 254 2.89 8.09 27.08
N TYR A 255 3.31 7.16 26.23
CA TYR A 255 2.50 6.74 25.09
C TYR A 255 1.18 6.13 25.54
N TRP A 256 0.07 6.60 25.01
CA TRP A 256 -1.28 6.29 25.49
C TRP A 256 -1.68 4.80 25.40
N GLN A 257 -1.07 4.01 24.49
CA GLN A 257 -1.27 2.56 24.42
C GLN A 257 -0.32 1.76 25.32
N GLY A 258 0.56 2.44 26.05
CA GLY A 258 1.61 1.87 26.90
C GLY A 258 3.00 2.19 26.38
N ALA A 259 3.94 2.43 27.30
CA ALA A 259 5.32 2.72 26.98
C ALA A 259 5.94 1.59 26.15
N PRO A 260 6.74 1.89 25.10
CA PRO A 260 7.53 0.88 24.41
C PRO A 260 8.43 0.10 25.35
N ASN A 261 8.58 -1.21 25.11
CA ASN A 261 9.49 -2.02 25.91
C ASN A 261 10.96 -1.70 25.62
N VAL A 262 11.30 -1.27 24.38
CA VAL A 262 12.67 -0.90 23.99
C VAL A 262 12.92 0.57 24.25
N ASP A 263 14.17 0.93 24.58
CA ASP A 263 14.53 2.32 24.88
C ASP A 263 14.74 3.18 23.64
N GLN A 264 15.13 2.55 22.51
CA GLN A 264 15.52 3.27 21.32
C GLN A 264 15.10 2.52 20.04
N TYR A 265 14.71 3.27 19.03
CA TYR A 265 14.50 2.79 17.67
C TYR A 265 15.42 3.58 16.73
N VAL A 266 16.21 2.88 15.91
CA VAL A 266 17.12 3.46 14.93
C VAL A 266 16.69 3.00 13.54
N PHE A 267 16.35 3.95 12.68
CA PHE A 267 16.21 3.73 11.24
C PHE A 267 17.58 3.98 10.62
N LYS A 268 18.28 2.93 10.16
CA LYS A 268 19.66 2.98 9.66
C LYS A 268 19.70 2.87 8.15
N VAL A 269 20.36 3.83 7.50
CA VAL A 269 20.63 3.79 6.07
C VAL A 269 21.91 2.98 5.82
N VAL A 270 21.82 1.97 4.97
CA VAL A 270 22.96 1.13 4.57
C VAL A 270 23.20 1.22 3.07
N ALA A 271 24.41 0.93 2.64
CA ALA A 271 24.87 1.19 1.27
C ALA A 271 24.04 0.49 0.18
N ASN A 272 23.56 -0.74 0.43
CA ASN A 272 22.83 -1.56 -0.53
C ASN A 272 22.18 -2.78 0.14
N ALA A 273 21.42 -3.56 -0.63
CA ALA A 273 20.73 -4.75 -0.14
C ALA A 273 21.69 -5.85 0.39
N THR A 274 22.89 -5.98 -0.17
CA THR A 274 23.90 -6.92 0.35
C THR A 274 24.37 -6.50 1.74
N ALA A 275 24.51 -5.19 2.00
CA ALA A 275 24.81 -4.67 3.34
C ALA A 275 23.67 -4.96 4.34
N ILE A 276 22.40 -4.94 3.90
CA ILE A 276 21.26 -5.40 4.71
C ILE A 276 21.45 -6.87 5.11
N ALA A 277 21.66 -7.76 4.13
CA ALA A 277 21.82 -9.19 4.41
C ALA A 277 23.00 -9.46 5.36
N ASN A 278 24.13 -8.78 5.17
CA ASN A 278 25.29 -8.89 6.04
C ASN A 278 25.02 -8.36 7.46
N GLY A 279 24.40 -7.18 7.59
CA GLY A 279 24.04 -6.62 8.89
C GLY A 279 23.04 -7.48 9.68
N LEU A 280 22.15 -8.20 9.01
CA LEU A 280 21.27 -9.19 9.63
C LEU A 280 22.05 -10.40 10.11
N LYS A 281 22.97 -10.96 9.32
CA LYS A 281 23.81 -12.10 9.70
C LYS A 281 24.73 -11.80 10.87
N THR A 282 25.28 -10.60 10.95
CA THR A 282 26.18 -10.19 12.04
C THR A 282 25.46 -9.70 13.30
N GLY A 283 24.14 -9.48 13.24
CA GLY A 283 23.39 -8.88 14.33
C GLY A 283 23.52 -7.35 14.45
N GLU A 284 24.18 -6.68 13.48
CA GLU A 284 24.24 -5.22 13.44
C GLU A 284 22.84 -4.63 13.20
N LEU A 285 22.01 -5.29 12.37
CA LEU A 285 20.62 -4.94 12.15
C LEU A 285 19.70 -5.88 12.94
N THR A 286 18.70 -5.33 13.60
CA THR A 286 17.67 -6.09 14.29
C THR A 286 16.67 -6.69 13.33
N PHE A 287 16.26 -5.92 12.30
CA PHE A 287 15.41 -6.39 11.22
C PHE A 287 15.53 -5.54 9.96
N SER A 288 15.03 -6.08 8.85
CA SER A 288 14.73 -5.33 7.63
C SER A 288 13.62 -6.03 6.84
N ASN A 289 12.81 -5.26 6.12
CA ASN A 289 11.86 -5.74 5.10
C ASN A 289 12.32 -5.39 3.67
N GLN A 290 13.59 -5.02 3.50
CA GLN A 290 14.22 -4.69 2.22
C GLN A 290 15.17 -5.80 1.73
N VAL A 291 15.01 -7.02 2.24
CA VAL A 291 15.80 -8.20 1.82
C VAL A 291 15.41 -8.58 0.40
N GLN A 292 16.42 -8.80 -0.44
CA GLN A 292 16.20 -9.26 -1.81
C GLN A 292 16.11 -10.78 -1.92
N ALA A 293 15.32 -11.27 -2.86
CA ALA A 293 15.10 -12.70 -3.08
C ALA A 293 16.41 -13.47 -3.37
N LYS A 294 17.38 -12.86 -4.06
CA LYS A 294 18.70 -13.44 -4.34
C LYS A 294 19.51 -13.76 -3.08
N ASP A 295 19.30 -13.02 -1.99
CA ASP A 295 20.04 -13.17 -0.72
C ASP A 295 19.35 -14.17 0.22
N LEU A 296 18.16 -14.64 -0.12
CA LEU A 296 17.32 -15.47 0.76
C LEU A 296 17.96 -16.82 1.07
N ALA A 297 18.55 -17.50 0.08
CA ALA A 297 19.17 -18.80 0.27
C ALA A 297 20.33 -18.74 1.28
N ASP A 298 21.14 -17.69 1.26
CA ASP A 298 22.20 -17.45 2.22
C ASP A 298 21.65 -17.17 3.63
N LEU A 299 20.63 -16.29 3.73
CA LEU A 299 19.99 -15.99 5.02
C LEU A 299 19.29 -17.22 5.63
N GLN A 300 18.78 -18.14 4.82
CA GLN A 300 18.20 -19.39 5.28
C GLN A 300 19.22 -20.33 5.95
N THR A 301 20.51 -20.15 5.69
CA THR A 301 21.55 -20.91 6.43
C THR A 301 21.74 -20.42 7.87
N HIS A 302 21.14 -19.29 8.24
CA HIS A 302 21.25 -18.64 9.55
C HIS A 302 19.94 -18.73 10.36
N VAL A 303 19.15 -19.78 10.14
CA VAL A 303 17.87 -19.99 10.86
C VAL A 303 18.01 -20.14 12.38
N ASP A 304 19.20 -20.39 12.89
CA ASP A 304 19.47 -20.45 14.34
C ASP A 304 19.38 -19.05 14.98
N THR A 305 19.67 -17.99 14.24
CA THR A 305 19.69 -16.60 14.71
C THR A 305 18.62 -15.72 14.09
N LEU A 306 18.12 -16.08 12.89
CA LEU A 306 17.19 -15.27 12.12
C LEU A 306 15.80 -15.90 12.01
N ASN A 307 14.77 -15.05 12.03
CA ASN A 307 13.41 -15.36 11.59
C ASN A 307 13.19 -14.76 10.20
N ILE A 308 12.63 -15.54 9.27
CA ILE A 308 12.28 -15.11 7.93
C ILE A 308 10.77 -15.19 7.78
N THR A 309 10.14 -14.04 7.58
CA THR A 309 8.70 -13.93 7.35
C THR A 309 8.46 -13.47 5.92
N LYS A 310 7.57 -14.17 5.21
CA LYS A 310 7.19 -13.86 3.83
C LYS A 310 5.71 -13.52 3.79
N PHE A 311 5.36 -12.47 3.08
CA PHE A 311 3.97 -12.09 2.83
C PHE A 311 3.85 -11.34 1.51
N PRO A 312 2.68 -11.42 0.80
CA PRO A 312 2.50 -10.73 -0.45
C PRO A 312 2.62 -9.22 -0.31
N SER A 313 3.24 -8.56 -1.27
CA SER A 313 3.28 -7.10 -1.32
C SER A 313 1.88 -6.53 -1.60
N LEU A 314 1.66 -5.28 -1.19
CA LEU A 314 0.49 -4.51 -1.61
C LEU A 314 0.80 -3.82 -2.95
N GLY A 315 1.02 -4.64 -3.97
CA GLY A 315 1.38 -4.17 -5.30
C GLY A 315 1.75 -5.32 -6.24
N TYR A 316 1.95 -4.99 -7.51
CA TYR A 316 2.29 -5.99 -8.53
C TYR A 316 3.20 -5.42 -9.61
N ARG A 317 3.88 -6.30 -10.36
CA ARG A 317 4.65 -6.00 -11.56
C ARG A 317 3.83 -6.39 -12.79
N PHE A 318 3.94 -5.60 -13.86
CA PHE A 318 3.16 -5.80 -15.07
C PHE A 318 3.89 -5.30 -16.32
N ILE A 319 3.42 -5.76 -17.50
CA ILE A 319 3.74 -5.15 -18.79
C ILE A 319 2.48 -4.37 -19.23
N GLY A 320 2.58 -3.04 -19.29
CA GLY A 320 1.50 -2.18 -19.79
C GLY A 320 1.63 -1.95 -21.28
N TRP A 321 0.51 -2.02 -22.03
CA TRP A 321 0.44 -1.86 -23.46
C TRP A 321 -0.14 -0.49 -23.83
N ASN A 322 0.57 0.32 -24.62
CA ASN A 322 -0.03 1.52 -25.20
C ASN A 322 -0.97 1.11 -26.35
N THR A 323 -2.28 1.10 -26.07
CA THR A 323 -3.31 0.69 -27.03
C THR A 323 -3.46 1.64 -28.23
N THR A 324 -2.77 2.78 -28.20
CA THR A 324 -2.75 3.80 -29.27
C THR A 324 -1.38 3.98 -29.91
N SER A 325 -0.41 3.08 -29.64
CA SER A 325 0.94 3.20 -30.20
C SER A 325 0.91 3.21 -31.73
N PRO A 326 1.50 4.22 -32.38
CA PRO A 326 1.60 4.28 -33.83
C PRO A 326 2.65 3.31 -34.38
N GLN A 327 3.66 2.92 -33.57
CA GLN A 327 4.72 1.99 -33.94
C GLN A 327 4.28 0.52 -33.79
N ALA A 328 3.39 0.25 -32.81
CA ALA A 328 2.85 -1.09 -32.54
C ALA A 328 1.30 -1.08 -32.62
N PRO A 329 0.70 -0.78 -33.79
CA PRO A 329 -0.75 -0.60 -33.92
C PRO A 329 -1.55 -1.89 -33.62
N GLY A 330 -0.89 -3.05 -33.61
CA GLY A 330 -1.50 -4.31 -33.17
C GLY A 330 -1.98 -4.29 -31.72
N LEU A 331 -1.39 -3.46 -30.86
CA LEU A 331 -1.78 -3.34 -29.45
C LEU A 331 -3.20 -2.78 -29.24
N ALA A 332 -3.82 -2.17 -30.26
CA ALA A 332 -5.22 -1.77 -30.23
C ALA A 332 -6.18 -2.96 -30.18
N ASP A 333 -5.82 -4.10 -30.78
CA ASP A 333 -6.65 -5.32 -30.82
C ASP A 333 -6.45 -6.18 -29.55
N LYS A 334 -7.54 -6.46 -28.84
CA LYS A 334 -7.46 -7.27 -27.61
C LYS A 334 -6.91 -8.68 -27.86
N ARG A 335 -7.16 -9.27 -29.04
CA ARG A 335 -6.63 -10.61 -29.41
C ARG A 335 -5.11 -10.61 -29.44
N VAL A 336 -4.52 -9.50 -29.89
CA VAL A 336 -3.06 -9.33 -29.88
C VAL A 336 -2.54 -9.23 -28.43
N ARG A 337 -3.19 -8.44 -27.57
CA ARG A 337 -2.78 -8.33 -26.17
C ARG A 337 -2.95 -9.66 -25.41
N GLN A 338 -4.02 -10.39 -25.67
CA GLN A 338 -4.21 -11.75 -25.14
C GLN A 338 -3.15 -12.73 -25.67
N ALA A 339 -2.77 -12.62 -26.95
CA ALA A 339 -1.68 -13.41 -27.53
C ALA A 339 -0.35 -13.14 -26.83
N LEU A 340 -0.04 -11.88 -26.53
CA LEU A 340 1.15 -11.48 -25.78
C LEU A 340 1.12 -12.04 -24.34
N ALA A 341 -0.05 -12.11 -23.71
CA ALA A 341 -0.21 -12.72 -22.39
C ALA A 341 0.04 -14.25 -22.42
N TYR A 342 -0.56 -14.99 -23.37
CA TYR A 342 -0.29 -16.43 -23.54
C TYR A 342 1.14 -16.72 -24.03
N GLY A 343 1.76 -15.79 -24.73
CA GLY A 343 3.10 -15.95 -25.29
C GLY A 343 4.24 -15.75 -24.31
N LEU A 344 3.94 -15.36 -23.05
CA LEU A 344 4.94 -15.08 -22.01
C LEU A 344 4.89 -16.13 -20.91
N ASP A 345 6.00 -16.87 -20.72
CA ASP A 345 6.16 -17.84 -19.64
C ASP A 345 6.44 -17.14 -18.31
N MET A 346 5.37 -16.70 -17.64
CA MET A 346 5.46 -16.01 -16.36
C MET A 346 5.96 -16.91 -15.24
N ASP A 347 5.66 -18.21 -15.26
CA ASP A 347 6.13 -19.15 -14.25
C ASP A 347 7.65 -19.31 -14.30
N SER A 348 8.23 -19.37 -15.51
CA SER A 348 9.69 -19.37 -15.69
C SER A 348 10.34 -18.05 -15.23
N ILE A 349 9.70 -16.91 -15.49
CA ILE A 349 10.17 -15.59 -15.00
C ILE A 349 10.14 -15.58 -13.47
N ILE A 350 9.04 -15.99 -12.84
CA ILE A 350 8.93 -16.06 -11.39
C ILE A 350 10.03 -16.95 -10.80
N LYS A 351 10.26 -18.11 -11.40
CA LYS A 351 11.27 -19.06 -10.92
C LYS A 351 12.70 -18.53 -11.07
N SER A 352 13.05 -17.97 -12.23
CA SER A 352 14.45 -17.66 -12.57
C SER A 352 14.84 -16.21 -12.32
N VAL A 353 13.92 -15.23 -12.45
CA VAL A 353 14.23 -13.81 -12.29
C VAL A 353 13.95 -13.33 -10.87
N VAL A 354 12.85 -13.79 -10.26
CA VAL A 354 12.48 -13.43 -8.88
C VAL A 354 12.64 -14.57 -7.87
N PHE A 355 13.38 -15.62 -8.25
CA PHE A 355 13.82 -16.72 -7.36
C PHE A 355 12.64 -17.46 -6.67
N GLY A 356 11.47 -17.51 -7.29
CA GLY A 356 10.26 -18.11 -6.72
C GLY A 356 9.53 -17.23 -5.69
N GLU A 357 10.02 -16.02 -5.42
CA GLU A 357 9.47 -15.14 -4.39
C GLU A 357 8.39 -14.19 -4.95
N ALA A 358 7.47 -14.75 -5.73
CA ALA A 358 6.30 -14.06 -6.24
C ALA A 358 5.18 -15.06 -6.58
N THR A 359 3.97 -14.54 -6.79
CA THR A 359 2.81 -15.31 -7.28
C THR A 359 2.32 -14.69 -8.57
N ALA A 360 2.08 -15.51 -9.61
CA ALA A 360 1.49 -15.04 -10.87
C ALA A 360 0.15 -14.33 -10.61
N HIS A 361 -0.11 -13.28 -11.38
CA HIS A 361 -1.22 -12.37 -11.14
C HIS A 361 -1.97 -12.01 -12.43
N VAL A 362 -3.29 -11.73 -12.32
CA VAL A 362 -4.16 -11.49 -13.50
C VAL A 362 -5.23 -10.43 -13.26
N ALA A 363 -5.08 -9.62 -12.24
CA ALA A 363 -6.06 -8.62 -11.82
C ALA A 363 -5.39 -7.31 -11.38
N HIS A 364 -6.16 -6.26 -11.18
CA HIS A 364 -5.64 -5.04 -10.55
C HIS A 364 -5.49 -5.19 -9.04
N HIS A 365 -6.53 -5.71 -8.37
CA HIS A 365 -6.49 -5.92 -6.93
C HIS A 365 -5.65 -7.14 -6.59
N VAL A 366 -4.78 -7.02 -5.59
CA VAL A 366 -3.90 -8.11 -5.14
C VAL A 366 -4.58 -8.99 -4.10
N PRO A 367 -4.16 -10.27 -3.93
CA PRO A 367 -4.86 -11.25 -3.08
C PRO A 367 -5.08 -10.84 -1.62
N VAL A 368 -4.28 -9.93 -1.09
CA VAL A 368 -4.43 -9.44 0.30
C VAL A 368 -5.50 -8.35 0.44
N GLN A 369 -5.95 -7.73 -0.65
CA GLN A 369 -7.00 -6.72 -0.61
C GLN A 369 -8.38 -7.36 -0.57
N TRP A 370 -9.29 -6.82 0.23
CA TRP A 370 -10.69 -7.27 0.27
C TRP A 370 -11.40 -7.16 -1.09
N ALA A 371 -10.94 -6.27 -1.97
CA ALA A 371 -11.46 -6.07 -3.33
C ALA A 371 -10.93 -7.09 -4.35
N TYR A 372 -10.04 -8.02 -3.94
CA TYR A 372 -9.61 -9.10 -4.82
C TYR A 372 -10.82 -9.95 -5.25
N PRO A 373 -10.97 -10.27 -6.56
CA PRO A 373 -12.16 -10.95 -7.06
C PRO A 373 -12.25 -12.39 -6.56
N ASP A 374 -13.46 -12.79 -6.10
CA ASP A 374 -13.79 -14.19 -5.77
C ASP A 374 -14.19 -15.00 -7.01
N VAL A 375 -14.31 -14.35 -8.17
CA VAL A 375 -14.69 -14.98 -9.43
C VAL A 375 -13.46 -15.50 -10.17
N SER A 376 -13.65 -16.58 -10.93
CA SER A 376 -12.58 -17.10 -11.78
C SER A 376 -12.24 -16.11 -12.90
N LEU A 377 -10.97 -15.80 -13.04
CA LEU A 377 -10.40 -15.02 -14.14
C LEU A 377 -9.55 -15.95 -15.03
N GLU A 378 -9.38 -15.60 -16.31
CA GLU A 378 -8.51 -16.33 -17.21
C GLU A 378 -7.06 -16.19 -16.72
N PRO A 379 -6.35 -17.31 -16.42
CA PRO A 379 -5.00 -17.27 -15.86
C PRO A 379 -3.90 -16.98 -16.90
N TYR A 380 -4.21 -16.95 -18.20
CA TYR A 380 -3.26 -16.73 -19.29
C TYR A 380 -1.99 -17.58 -19.15
N LYS A 381 -2.14 -18.87 -18.89
CA LYS A 381 -1.01 -19.82 -18.81
C LYS A 381 -0.27 -19.88 -20.14
N PHE A 382 1.05 -19.97 -20.07
CA PHE A 382 1.93 -20.01 -21.24
C PHE A 382 1.47 -21.04 -22.27
N ASP A 383 1.13 -20.56 -23.46
CA ASP A 383 0.69 -21.36 -24.62
C ASP A 383 1.00 -20.62 -25.92
N GLN A 384 2.16 -20.90 -26.48
CA GLN A 384 2.59 -20.30 -27.75
C GLN A 384 1.70 -20.69 -28.94
N THR A 385 1.06 -21.87 -28.92
CA THR A 385 0.17 -22.31 -29.98
C THR A 385 -1.08 -21.42 -30.00
N LYS A 386 -1.69 -21.23 -28.84
CA LYS A 386 -2.83 -20.32 -28.68
C LYS A 386 -2.45 -18.87 -29.01
N ALA A 387 -1.27 -18.42 -28.59
CA ALA A 387 -0.78 -17.09 -28.91
C ALA A 387 -0.67 -16.86 -30.42
N LYS A 388 -0.04 -17.79 -31.15
CA LYS A 388 0.08 -17.74 -32.62
C LYS A 388 -1.28 -17.77 -33.32
N GLN A 389 -2.24 -18.56 -32.81
CA GLN A 389 -3.58 -18.61 -33.37
C GLN A 389 -4.30 -17.26 -33.21
N LEU A 390 -4.24 -16.64 -32.01
CA LEU A 390 -4.84 -15.33 -31.76
C LEU A 390 -4.23 -14.23 -32.65
N LEU A 391 -2.92 -14.24 -32.89
CA LEU A 391 -2.26 -13.32 -33.81
C LEU A 391 -2.74 -13.51 -35.24
N LYS A 392 -2.89 -14.77 -35.69
CA LYS A 392 -3.45 -15.09 -36.99
C LYS A 392 -4.90 -14.62 -37.13
N ASP A 393 -5.74 -14.87 -36.11
CA ASP A 393 -7.16 -14.43 -36.06
C ASP A 393 -7.27 -12.90 -36.06
N ALA A 394 -6.26 -12.20 -35.54
CA ALA A 394 -6.12 -10.75 -35.61
C ALA A 394 -5.60 -10.24 -36.96
N GLY A 395 -5.29 -11.14 -37.93
CA GLY A 395 -4.88 -10.81 -39.28
C GLY A 395 -3.37 -10.64 -39.46
N TRP A 396 -2.55 -11.07 -38.48
CA TRP A 396 -1.09 -11.04 -38.57
C TRP A 396 -0.59 -12.33 -39.26
N THR A 397 0.23 -12.19 -40.29
CA THR A 397 0.78 -13.30 -41.08
C THR A 397 2.30 -13.17 -41.18
N ALA A 398 2.99 -14.31 -41.41
CA ALA A 398 4.45 -14.30 -41.57
C ALA A 398 4.86 -13.50 -42.79
N GLY A 399 5.77 -12.56 -42.61
CA GLY A 399 6.45 -11.82 -43.67
C GLY A 399 7.66 -12.59 -44.22
N SER A 400 8.28 -12.05 -45.26
CA SER A 400 9.44 -12.66 -45.92
C SER A 400 10.71 -12.68 -45.05
N ASP A 401 10.78 -11.82 -44.05
CA ASP A 401 11.88 -11.70 -43.08
C ASP A 401 11.68 -12.54 -41.81
N GLY A 402 10.62 -13.37 -41.79
CA GLY A 402 10.26 -14.20 -40.63
C GLY A 402 9.48 -13.51 -39.54
N PHE A 403 9.26 -12.19 -39.62
CA PHE A 403 8.42 -11.46 -38.68
C PHE A 403 6.98 -11.33 -39.18
N LEU A 404 6.06 -11.13 -38.23
CA LEU A 404 4.65 -10.93 -38.55
C LEU A 404 4.41 -9.59 -39.22
N THR A 405 3.55 -9.60 -40.25
CA THR A 405 3.13 -8.40 -40.96
C THR A 405 1.60 -8.35 -41.08
N LYS A 406 1.07 -7.16 -41.11
CA LYS A 406 -0.35 -6.86 -41.40
C LYS A 406 -0.43 -5.54 -42.15
N ASP A 407 -1.18 -5.50 -43.26
CA ASP A 407 -1.34 -4.29 -44.09
C ASP A 407 0.00 -3.66 -44.52
N GLY A 408 1.00 -4.53 -44.84
CA GLY A 408 2.36 -4.12 -45.23
C GLY A 408 3.25 -3.59 -44.09
N LYS A 409 2.77 -3.60 -42.85
CA LYS A 409 3.53 -3.15 -41.66
C LYS A 409 4.02 -4.34 -40.86
N LYS A 410 5.31 -4.33 -40.52
CA LYS A 410 5.92 -5.31 -39.61
C LYS A 410 5.45 -5.07 -38.17
N PHE A 411 5.21 -6.12 -37.40
CA PHE A 411 4.92 -6.01 -35.97
C PHE A 411 6.22 -5.82 -35.19
N SER A 412 6.52 -4.57 -34.88
CA SER A 412 7.65 -4.20 -34.02
C SER A 412 7.13 -3.81 -32.63
N LEU A 413 7.88 -4.14 -31.57
CA LEU A 413 7.49 -3.88 -30.18
C LEU A 413 8.72 -3.48 -29.34
N THR A 414 8.71 -2.27 -28.79
CA THR A 414 9.73 -1.82 -27.85
C THR A 414 9.17 -1.89 -26.42
N ILE A 415 9.88 -2.62 -25.54
CA ILE A 415 9.51 -2.80 -24.13
C ILE A 415 10.45 -1.94 -23.29
N SER A 416 9.96 -0.77 -22.88
CA SER A 416 10.70 0.17 -22.02
C SER A 416 10.64 -0.27 -20.54
N THR A 417 11.72 -0.02 -19.81
CA THR A 417 11.79 -0.27 -18.37
C THR A 417 12.83 0.64 -17.69
N SER A 418 12.83 0.70 -16.35
CA SER A 418 13.87 1.42 -15.61
C SER A 418 15.23 0.72 -15.76
N SER A 419 16.28 1.51 -16.04
CA SER A 419 17.68 1.05 -16.01
C SER A 419 18.19 0.75 -14.60
N ASP A 420 17.46 1.17 -13.56
CA ASP A 420 17.84 0.97 -12.16
C ASP A 420 17.26 -0.33 -11.57
N ASP A 421 16.39 -1.04 -12.31
CA ASP A 421 15.70 -2.27 -11.87
C ASP A 421 16.15 -3.47 -12.73
N GLN A 422 17.16 -4.20 -12.25
CA GLN A 422 17.72 -5.36 -12.97
C GLN A 422 16.70 -6.48 -13.17
N GLN A 423 15.73 -6.68 -12.25
CA GLN A 423 14.69 -7.70 -12.43
C GLN A 423 13.77 -7.34 -13.60
N ASN A 424 13.36 -6.09 -13.69
CA ASN A 424 12.54 -5.60 -14.80
C ASN A 424 13.31 -5.64 -16.13
N ILE A 425 14.61 -5.31 -16.15
CA ILE A 425 15.46 -5.42 -17.34
C ILE A 425 15.49 -6.87 -17.83
N THR A 426 15.79 -7.81 -16.94
CA THR A 426 15.84 -9.24 -17.28
C THR A 426 14.49 -9.74 -17.76
N THR A 427 13.39 -9.33 -17.10
CA THR A 427 12.02 -9.66 -17.54
C THR A 427 11.73 -9.12 -18.95
N ALA A 428 12.14 -7.88 -19.26
CA ALA A 428 11.96 -7.29 -20.59
C ALA A 428 12.74 -8.03 -21.67
N GLN A 429 13.96 -8.46 -21.36
CA GLN A 429 14.80 -9.27 -22.28
C GLN A 429 14.16 -10.63 -22.55
N VAL A 430 13.72 -11.35 -21.50
CA VAL A 430 13.02 -12.64 -21.64
C VAL A 430 11.73 -12.48 -22.44
N ALA A 431 10.94 -11.46 -22.15
CA ALA A 431 9.70 -11.18 -22.88
C ALA A 431 9.99 -10.90 -24.38
N ALA A 432 10.99 -10.08 -24.68
CA ALA A 432 11.37 -9.79 -26.06
C ALA A 432 11.77 -11.06 -26.84
N GLU A 433 12.57 -11.95 -26.21
CA GLU A 433 12.96 -13.21 -26.86
C GLU A 433 11.78 -14.17 -27.08
N GLN A 434 10.85 -14.27 -26.12
CA GLN A 434 9.65 -15.10 -26.28
C GLN A 434 8.69 -14.54 -27.33
N TYR A 435 8.56 -13.21 -27.43
CA TYR A 435 7.76 -12.56 -28.48
C TYR A 435 8.39 -12.70 -29.87
N LYS A 436 9.72 -12.75 -30.00
CA LYS A 436 10.39 -13.10 -31.25
C LYS A 436 10.02 -14.50 -31.74
N GLN A 437 9.83 -15.47 -30.81
CA GLN A 437 9.38 -16.83 -31.16
C GLN A 437 7.93 -16.85 -31.68
N LEU A 438 7.15 -15.81 -31.43
CA LEU A 438 5.83 -15.59 -32.02
C LEU A 438 5.92 -14.88 -33.38
N GLY A 439 7.10 -14.46 -33.81
CA GLY A 439 7.30 -13.67 -35.02
C GLY A 439 7.18 -12.17 -34.83
N ILE A 440 7.27 -11.65 -33.60
CA ILE A 440 7.21 -10.21 -33.30
C ILE A 440 8.63 -9.68 -33.18
N ASP A 441 8.96 -8.58 -33.88
CA ASP A 441 10.26 -7.90 -33.78
C ASP A 441 10.33 -7.11 -32.46
N ALA A 442 10.56 -7.82 -31.34
CA ALA A 442 10.53 -7.26 -30.00
C ALA A 442 11.94 -6.97 -29.47
N LYS A 443 12.07 -5.88 -28.71
CA LYS A 443 13.31 -5.49 -28.03
C LYS A 443 13.06 -4.87 -26.68
N ALA A 444 13.99 -5.09 -25.72
CA ALA A 444 14.03 -4.38 -24.45
C ALA A 444 14.75 -3.03 -24.60
N ALA A 445 14.27 -2.00 -23.93
CA ALA A 445 14.81 -0.64 -23.96
C ALA A 445 14.88 -0.03 -22.55
N PRO A 446 15.92 -0.35 -21.74
CA PRO A 446 16.11 0.27 -20.44
C PRO A 446 16.44 1.75 -20.57
N GLU A 447 15.81 2.59 -19.71
CA GLU A 447 16.05 4.03 -19.65
C GLU A 447 15.96 4.54 -18.20
N ALA A 448 16.44 5.78 -17.94
CA ALA A 448 16.41 6.36 -16.61
C ALA A 448 14.97 6.46 -16.08
N PHE A 449 14.73 6.02 -14.83
CA PHE A 449 13.40 5.91 -14.22
C PHE A 449 12.58 7.20 -14.31
N GLN A 450 13.17 8.35 -13.96
CA GLN A 450 12.45 9.64 -14.02
C GLN A 450 12.02 10.01 -15.44
N GLY A 451 12.86 9.71 -16.44
CA GLY A 451 12.52 9.91 -17.86
C GLY A 451 11.35 9.04 -18.29
N LEU A 452 11.39 7.74 -17.91
CA LEU A 452 10.29 6.80 -18.19
C LEU A 452 8.98 7.26 -17.54
N VAL A 453 8.99 7.60 -16.24
CA VAL A 453 7.80 8.07 -15.51
C VAL A 453 7.23 9.34 -16.15
N THR A 454 8.09 10.30 -16.53
CA THR A 454 7.66 11.53 -17.20
C THR A 454 6.96 11.23 -18.53
N LYS A 455 7.52 10.34 -19.36
CA LYS A 455 6.90 9.91 -20.62
C LYS A 455 5.53 9.26 -20.39
N LEU A 456 5.45 8.31 -19.45
CA LEU A 456 4.21 7.59 -19.11
C LEU A 456 3.12 8.57 -18.65
N THR A 457 3.44 9.43 -17.69
CA THR A 457 2.45 10.32 -17.07
C THR A 457 2.07 11.52 -17.93
N SER A 458 2.89 11.94 -18.89
CA SER A 458 2.60 13.01 -19.85
C SER A 458 1.93 12.53 -21.13
N GLY A 459 1.75 11.20 -21.29
CA GLY A 459 1.09 10.64 -22.46
C GLY A 459 1.96 10.65 -23.73
N ASP A 460 3.27 10.33 -23.59
CA ASP A 460 4.16 10.23 -24.75
C ASP A 460 3.73 9.07 -25.65
N PRO A 461 3.35 9.31 -26.93
CA PRO A 461 2.89 8.27 -27.85
C PRO A 461 4.00 7.35 -28.35
N VAL A 462 5.26 7.64 -28.08
CA VAL A 462 6.42 6.86 -28.56
C VAL A 462 6.61 5.55 -27.78
N LEU A 463 6.04 5.43 -26.58
CA LEU A 463 6.12 4.20 -25.81
C LEU A 463 5.12 3.15 -26.32
N ASP A 464 5.61 1.97 -26.73
CA ASP A 464 4.75 0.83 -27.11
C ASP A 464 4.31 0.03 -25.90
N ALA A 465 5.28 -0.38 -25.08
CA ALA A 465 5.08 -1.17 -23.88
C ALA A 465 6.03 -0.73 -22.77
N THR A 466 5.63 -0.97 -21.53
CA THR A 466 6.49 -0.70 -20.37
C THR A 466 6.38 -1.81 -19.33
N ILE A 467 7.52 -2.19 -18.74
CA ILE A 467 7.57 -3.00 -17.51
C ILE A 467 7.83 -2.07 -16.34
N ILE A 468 6.85 -2.04 -15.43
CA ILE A 468 6.88 -1.25 -14.20
C ILE A 468 6.01 -1.94 -13.13
N GLY A 469 5.92 -1.40 -11.94
CA GLY A 469 5.04 -1.89 -10.88
C GLY A 469 4.18 -0.82 -10.27
N TRP A 470 3.05 -1.24 -9.72
CA TRP A 470 2.25 -0.43 -8.83
C TRP A 470 2.53 -0.79 -7.37
N SER A 471 2.63 0.22 -6.53
CA SER A 471 2.45 0.12 -5.09
C SER A 471 1.05 0.66 -4.79
N LEU A 472 0.16 -0.21 -4.35
CA LEU A 472 -1.25 0.12 -4.12
C LEU A 472 -1.44 0.72 -2.72
N GLY A 473 -2.52 1.49 -2.55
CA GLY A 473 -2.95 1.99 -1.25
C GLY A 473 -3.77 0.97 -0.46
N THR A 474 -4.03 1.31 0.80
CA THR A 474 -4.96 0.55 1.65
C THR A 474 -6.38 0.59 1.09
N GLU A 475 -6.81 1.74 0.57
CA GLU A 475 -8.07 1.86 -0.16
C GLU A 475 -7.88 1.30 -1.57
N PRO A 476 -8.68 0.29 -1.97
CA PRO A 476 -8.52 -0.37 -3.27
C PRO A 476 -9.23 0.36 -4.42
N ASP A 477 -9.27 1.70 -4.42
CA ASP A 477 -9.88 2.50 -5.47
C ASP A 477 -9.00 2.55 -6.72
N PRO A 478 -9.41 1.95 -7.87
CA PRO A 478 -8.60 1.89 -9.08
C PRO A 478 -8.72 3.15 -9.96
N TYR A 479 -9.48 4.16 -9.54
CA TYR A 479 -9.87 5.31 -10.36
C TYR A 479 -8.69 6.03 -11.02
N GLN A 480 -7.65 6.33 -10.26
CA GLN A 480 -6.51 7.11 -10.75
C GLN A 480 -5.72 6.40 -11.85
N ILE A 481 -5.79 5.07 -11.91
CA ILE A 481 -5.04 4.26 -12.88
C ILE A 481 -5.90 3.91 -14.07
N TRP A 482 -7.20 3.63 -13.87
CA TRP A 482 -8.02 2.96 -14.86
C TRP A 482 -9.20 3.77 -15.41
N HIS A 483 -9.70 4.77 -14.68
CA HIS A 483 -10.82 5.57 -15.19
C HIS A 483 -10.37 6.41 -16.40
N SER A 484 -11.17 6.45 -17.47
CA SER A 484 -10.79 7.09 -18.73
C SER A 484 -10.47 8.59 -18.60
N SER A 485 -11.01 9.28 -17.57
CA SER A 485 -10.67 10.67 -17.25
C SER A 485 -9.24 10.87 -16.72
N GLN A 486 -8.54 9.77 -16.36
CA GLN A 486 -7.17 9.79 -15.84
C GLN A 486 -6.13 9.49 -16.92
N ILE A 487 -6.56 9.38 -18.18
CA ILE A 487 -5.66 9.24 -19.32
C ILE A 487 -4.99 10.59 -19.56
N PRO A 488 -3.64 10.63 -19.63
CA PRO A 488 -2.92 11.86 -19.89
C PRO A 488 -3.23 12.39 -21.31
N ASP A 489 -3.38 13.71 -21.44
CA ASP A 489 -3.60 14.39 -22.72
C ASP A 489 -2.47 15.40 -22.94
N ARG A 490 -1.50 15.01 -23.77
CA ARG A 490 -0.33 15.85 -24.07
C ARG A 490 -0.70 17.18 -24.73
N ALA A 491 -1.74 17.18 -25.56
CA ALA A 491 -2.17 18.41 -26.26
C ALA A 491 -2.75 19.45 -25.30
N LYS A 492 -3.34 18.99 -24.20
CA LYS A 492 -3.87 19.85 -23.13
C LYS A 492 -2.89 20.06 -21.98
N GLY A 493 -1.72 19.40 -22.01
CA GLY A 493 -0.74 19.45 -20.92
C GLY A 493 -1.21 18.78 -19.63
N THR A 494 -2.19 17.85 -19.71
CA THR A 494 -2.65 17.11 -18.54
C THR A 494 -1.79 15.87 -18.30
N THR A 495 -1.58 15.53 -17.03
CA THR A 495 -0.88 14.30 -16.61
C THR A 495 -1.88 13.30 -16.06
N GLY A 496 -1.49 11.99 -16.05
CA GLY A 496 -2.33 10.93 -15.49
C GLY A 496 -1.64 9.59 -15.48
N PHE A 497 -2.26 8.63 -14.80
CA PHE A 497 -1.74 7.26 -14.69
C PHE A 497 -2.38 6.27 -15.68
N GLY A 498 -3.37 6.71 -16.46
CA GLY A 498 -4.00 5.89 -17.52
C GLY A 498 -3.13 5.81 -18.79
N PHE A 499 -1.85 5.56 -18.66
CA PHE A 499 -0.86 5.63 -19.75
C PHE A 499 -0.94 4.47 -20.77
N THR A 500 -1.83 3.51 -20.57
CA THR A 500 -2.16 2.52 -21.62
C THR A 500 -3.12 3.07 -22.66
N PHE A 501 -3.71 4.24 -22.42
CA PHE A 501 -4.75 4.87 -23.24
C PHE A 501 -5.98 3.98 -23.45
N PHE A 502 -6.12 2.92 -22.69
CA PHE A 502 -7.27 2.03 -22.72
C PHE A 502 -8.52 2.73 -22.18
N LYS A 503 -9.62 2.62 -22.90
CA LYS A 503 -10.92 3.20 -22.53
C LYS A 503 -12.00 2.14 -22.64
N ASP A 504 -12.81 2.03 -21.62
CA ASP A 504 -13.98 1.15 -21.61
C ASP A 504 -15.09 1.77 -20.73
N PRO A 505 -16.23 2.18 -21.31
CA PRO A 505 -17.31 2.81 -20.54
C PRO A 505 -17.93 1.89 -19.46
N ALA A 506 -17.93 0.57 -19.67
CA ALA A 506 -18.44 -0.36 -18.68
C ALA A 506 -17.47 -0.47 -17.50
N MET A 507 -16.15 -0.40 -17.75
CA MET A 507 -15.12 -0.32 -16.71
C MET A 507 -15.26 0.97 -15.90
N ASP A 508 -15.39 2.14 -16.56
CA ASP A 508 -15.60 3.41 -15.88
C ASP A 508 -16.85 3.36 -14.99
N SER A 509 -17.95 2.81 -15.51
CA SER A 509 -19.19 2.66 -14.74
C SER A 509 -19.02 1.75 -13.51
N ALA A 510 -18.27 0.66 -13.64
CA ALA A 510 -17.99 -0.26 -12.52
C ALA A 510 -17.13 0.41 -11.44
N ILE A 511 -16.12 1.19 -11.85
CA ILE A 511 -15.27 1.97 -10.93
C ILE A 511 -16.12 3.00 -10.18
N GLU A 512 -16.94 3.79 -10.88
CA GLU A 512 -17.78 4.80 -10.25
C GLU A 512 -18.84 4.18 -9.32
N ALA A 513 -19.45 3.05 -9.70
CA ALA A 513 -20.41 2.35 -8.86
C ALA A 513 -19.78 1.78 -7.57
N ALA A 514 -18.50 1.37 -7.60
CA ALA A 514 -17.79 0.93 -6.41
C ALA A 514 -17.30 2.09 -5.53
N ARG A 515 -17.05 3.23 -6.13
CA ARG A 515 -16.45 4.42 -5.48
C ARG A 515 -17.51 5.35 -4.89
N ASN A 516 -18.58 5.57 -5.64
CA ASN A 516 -19.66 6.51 -5.35
C ASN A 516 -21.02 5.87 -5.68
N PRO A 517 -21.45 4.84 -4.93
CA PRO A 517 -22.71 4.17 -5.22
C PRO A 517 -23.88 5.13 -5.08
N THR A 518 -24.81 5.09 -6.03
CA THR A 518 -25.97 6.02 -6.11
C THR A 518 -26.90 5.91 -4.90
N ASN A 519 -26.95 4.75 -4.26
CA ASN A 519 -27.73 4.50 -3.03
C ASN A 519 -26.93 4.78 -1.74
N GLY A 520 -25.68 5.26 -1.84
CA GLY A 520 -24.81 5.52 -0.69
C GLY A 520 -24.25 4.27 0.01
N ASP A 521 -24.53 3.06 -0.51
CA ASP A 521 -24.07 1.81 0.12
C ASP A 521 -22.57 1.56 -0.13
N CYS A 522 -21.74 2.02 0.77
CA CYS A 522 -20.30 1.79 0.80
C CYS A 522 -19.89 0.46 1.47
N SER A 523 -20.80 -0.49 1.65
CA SER A 523 -20.44 -1.80 2.20
C SER A 523 -19.40 -2.50 1.32
N ILE A 524 -18.49 -3.25 1.97
CA ILE A 524 -17.47 -4.05 1.27
C ILE A 524 -18.13 -4.99 0.25
N ALA A 525 -19.27 -5.60 0.60
CA ALA A 525 -19.97 -6.53 -0.27
C ALA A 525 -20.43 -5.87 -1.59
N THR A 526 -21.08 -4.70 -1.52
CA THR A 526 -21.53 -3.96 -2.71
C THR A 526 -20.36 -3.47 -3.55
N ARG A 527 -19.33 -2.90 -2.93
CA ARG A 527 -18.13 -2.42 -3.62
C ARG A 527 -17.37 -3.56 -4.28
N LYS A 528 -17.19 -4.69 -3.59
CA LYS A 528 -16.49 -5.88 -4.10
C LYS A 528 -17.15 -6.41 -5.38
N LYS A 529 -18.48 -6.50 -5.41
CA LYS A 529 -19.23 -6.93 -6.60
C LYS A 529 -18.96 -6.04 -7.82
N ASN A 530 -18.88 -4.73 -7.63
CA ASN A 530 -18.53 -3.79 -8.69
C ASN A 530 -17.07 -3.93 -9.13
N TYR A 531 -16.14 -4.12 -8.19
CA TYR A 531 -14.73 -4.39 -8.50
C TYR A 531 -14.50 -5.75 -9.18
N GLU A 532 -15.35 -6.76 -8.93
CA GLU A 532 -15.33 -8.00 -9.70
C GLU A 532 -15.67 -7.77 -11.18
N THR A 533 -16.69 -6.94 -11.46
CA THR A 533 -17.02 -6.53 -12.84
C THR A 533 -15.84 -5.80 -13.50
N PHE A 534 -15.25 -4.86 -12.80
CA PHE A 534 -14.06 -4.15 -13.24
C PHE A 534 -12.88 -5.10 -13.55
N ASN A 535 -12.54 -6.04 -12.64
CA ASN A 535 -11.44 -6.97 -12.85
C ASN A 535 -11.72 -7.97 -14.00
N LYS A 536 -12.98 -8.39 -14.22
CA LYS A 536 -13.35 -9.21 -15.38
C LYS A 536 -13.08 -8.49 -16.70
N ILE A 537 -13.44 -7.21 -16.79
CA ILE A 537 -13.18 -6.39 -17.98
C ILE A 537 -11.68 -6.29 -18.23
N LEU A 538 -10.89 -5.96 -17.21
CA LEU A 538 -9.44 -5.87 -17.33
C LEU A 538 -8.81 -7.20 -17.76
N ASN A 539 -9.25 -8.31 -17.17
CA ASN A 539 -8.75 -9.64 -17.47
C ASN A 539 -9.07 -10.04 -18.92
N ASP A 540 -10.27 -9.75 -19.43
CA ASP A 540 -10.65 -10.01 -20.83
C ASP A 540 -9.90 -9.08 -21.79
N GLN A 541 -9.80 -7.79 -21.48
CA GLN A 541 -9.26 -6.79 -22.39
C GLN A 541 -7.73 -6.72 -22.42
N GLN A 542 -7.06 -7.23 -21.38
CA GLN A 542 -5.60 -7.30 -21.25
C GLN A 542 -4.86 -5.99 -21.58
N PRO A 543 -5.25 -4.81 -21.03
CA PRO A 543 -4.45 -3.59 -21.21
C PRO A 543 -3.11 -3.67 -20.47
N TYR A 544 -3.01 -4.56 -19.48
CA TYR A 544 -1.79 -5.05 -18.86
C TYR A 544 -1.68 -6.57 -19.02
N ASN A 545 -0.47 -7.09 -19.21
CA ASN A 545 -0.13 -8.41 -18.71
C ASN A 545 0.29 -8.23 -17.25
N PHE A 546 -0.56 -8.68 -16.31
CA PHE A 546 -0.43 -8.39 -14.88
C PHE A 546 0.76 -9.06 -14.19
N GLY A 547 1.51 -9.86 -14.85
CA GLY A 547 2.76 -10.42 -14.34
C GLY A 547 2.65 -11.12 -13.00
N TYR A 548 3.11 -10.48 -11.92
CA TYR A 548 3.19 -11.13 -10.61
C TYR A 548 3.09 -10.16 -9.43
N VAL A 549 2.63 -10.70 -8.29
CA VAL A 549 2.71 -10.05 -6.97
C VAL A 549 3.97 -10.56 -6.27
N PRO A 550 4.98 -9.72 -5.99
CA PRO A 550 6.18 -10.14 -5.27
C PRO A 550 5.89 -10.34 -3.78
N ASN A 551 6.63 -11.25 -3.14
CA ASN A 551 6.67 -11.34 -1.69
C ASN A 551 7.58 -10.25 -1.10
N ILE A 552 7.17 -9.68 0.02
CA ILE A 552 8.04 -8.95 0.92
C ILE A 552 8.75 -9.98 1.80
N LEU A 553 10.07 -9.88 1.87
CA LEU A 553 10.92 -10.73 2.71
C LEU A 553 11.33 -9.90 3.94
N ALA A 554 10.62 -10.10 5.05
CA ALA A 554 10.96 -9.47 6.32
C ALA A 554 11.82 -10.44 7.14
N VAL A 555 13.05 -10.04 7.41
CA VAL A 555 13.99 -10.83 8.19
C VAL A 555 14.33 -10.10 9.48
N SER A 556 14.29 -10.82 10.61
CA SER A 556 14.60 -10.26 11.92
C SER A 556 15.50 -11.19 12.73
N GLN A 557 16.23 -10.62 13.68
CA GLN A 557 16.90 -11.40 14.73
C GLN A 557 15.86 -12.19 15.53
N LYS A 558 16.17 -13.41 15.94
CA LYS A 558 15.31 -14.19 16.86
C LYS A 558 15.17 -13.55 18.23
N THR A 559 16.09 -12.70 18.62
CA THR A 559 15.99 -11.90 19.83
C THR A 559 14.90 -10.85 19.76
N LEU A 560 14.48 -10.39 18.56
CA LEU A 560 13.34 -9.49 18.40
C LEU A 560 12.03 -10.26 18.56
N GLN A 561 11.30 -9.95 19.62
CA GLN A 561 10.02 -10.55 19.95
C GLN A 561 8.86 -9.60 19.69
N GLY A 562 7.69 -10.13 19.31
CA GLY A 562 6.48 -9.35 19.00
C GLY A 562 6.46 -8.76 17.59
N PHE A 563 7.52 -8.94 16.80
CA PHE A 563 7.55 -8.52 15.38
C PHE A 563 6.62 -9.40 14.55
N ALA A 564 5.55 -8.80 14.03
CA ALA A 564 4.53 -9.49 13.23
C ALA A 564 4.16 -8.68 11.98
N PRO A 565 5.08 -8.52 11.02
CA PRO A 565 4.86 -7.71 9.84
C PRO A 565 3.79 -8.32 8.93
N ALA A 566 3.02 -7.46 8.25
CA ALA A 566 2.00 -7.87 7.30
C ALA A 566 1.89 -6.87 6.14
N SER A 567 1.14 -7.23 5.11
CA SER A 567 1.06 -6.51 3.84
C SER A 567 0.63 -5.03 3.99
N PHE A 568 -0.25 -4.73 4.93
CA PHE A 568 -0.75 -3.36 5.14
C PHE A 568 0.01 -2.58 6.22
N ALA A 569 0.77 -3.24 7.09
CA ALA A 569 1.51 -2.55 8.13
C ALA A 569 2.67 -3.41 8.68
N THR A 570 3.85 -2.82 8.76
CA THR A 570 5.04 -3.50 9.27
C THR A 570 5.28 -3.20 10.76
N VAL A 571 5.05 -1.95 11.17
CA VAL A 571 5.43 -1.46 12.52
C VAL A 571 4.23 -1.11 13.40
N TYR A 572 3.02 -1.57 13.07
CA TYR A 572 1.76 -1.16 13.69
C TYR A 572 1.68 -1.40 15.21
N ASN A 573 2.41 -2.40 15.72
CA ASN A 573 2.43 -2.81 17.13
C ASN A 573 3.82 -2.65 17.77
N VAL A 574 4.66 -1.78 17.25
CA VAL A 574 6.07 -1.63 17.62
C VAL A 574 6.29 -1.35 19.13
N TYR A 575 5.34 -0.71 19.80
CA TYR A 575 5.40 -0.46 21.24
C TYR A 575 5.37 -1.76 22.07
N GLN A 576 4.89 -2.87 21.50
CA GLN A 576 4.85 -4.19 22.14
C GLN A 576 6.12 -5.02 21.87
N TRP A 577 6.97 -4.59 20.92
CA TRP A 577 8.17 -5.35 20.62
C TRP A 577 9.20 -5.23 21.73
N TRP A 578 9.98 -6.28 21.91
CA TRP A 578 11.04 -6.30 22.91
C TRP A 578 12.22 -7.15 22.45
N ILE A 579 13.39 -6.90 23.05
CA ILE A 579 14.61 -7.66 22.75
C ILE A 579 14.85 -8.66 23.87
N LYS A 580 14.88 -9.94 23.50
CA LYS A 580 15.27 -11.02 24.39
C LYS A 580 16.77 -10.91 24.67
N GLN A 581 17.11 -10.77 25.95
CA GLN A 581 18.49 -10.69 26.44
C GLN A 581 19.10 -12.06 26.62
#